data_77a1da02c52182ccba4748513214e84b
#
_entry.id   77a1da02c52182ccba4748513214e84b
#
_cell.length_a   1.000
_cell.length_b   1.000
_cell.length_c   1.000
_cell.angle_alpha   90.00
_cell.angle_beta   90.00
_cell.angle_gamma   90.00
#
_symmetry.space_group_name_H-M   'P 1'
#
loop_
_entity.id
_entity.type
_entity.pdbx_description
1 polymer ?
#
loop_
_entity_poly.entity_id
_entity_poly.type
_entity_poly.pdbx_seq_one_letter_code
_entity_poly.pdbx_strand_id
1 'polypeptide(L)'
;ADNMAGFLMQRGQVDAVIVGVDRMALNGDFANKIGTYALAVLAHHHGIPFYAALPLSSVDPKLESGEGIPIEERPPEEVTHLRGLPIAPEGFPAYHPAFDVTPHRYLTGIVTEKGVLYPPFGEALRRALGLS
;
A
#
# COMPACT_ATOMS: atom_id res chain seq x y z
N ALA A 1 -1.24 -2.76 18.09
CA ALA A 1 -0.29 -3.34 17.13
C ALA A 1 -0.95 -3.46 15.75
N ASP A 2 -0.20 -3.26 14.70
CA ASP A 2 -0.71 -3.27 13.32
C ASP A 2 -1.38 -4.59 12.96
N ASN A 3 -0.89 -5.69 13.47
CA ASN A 3 -1.45 -7.01 13.18
C ASN A 3 -2.77 -7.31 13.90
N MET A 4 -3.28 -6.38 14.69
CA MET A 4 -4.61 -6.50 15.29
C MET A 4 -5.73 -6.14 14.32
N ALA A 5 -5.43 -5.55 13.17
CA ALA A 5 -6.46 -5.07 12.25
C ALA A 5 -7.45 -6.18 11.85
N GLY A 6 -6.95 -7.36 11.48
CA GLY A 6 -7.80 -8.47 11.10
C GLY A 6 -8.73 -8.92 12.22
N PHE A 7 -8.23 -8.95 13.44
CA PHE A 7 -9.04 -9.28 14.61
C PHE A 7 -10.20 -8.28 14.80
N LEU A 8 -9.90 -7.00 14.70
CA LEU A 8 -10.92 -5.95 14.83
C LEU A 8 -11.93 -6.01 13.68
N MET A 9 -11.48 -6.32 12.48
CA MET A 9 -12.36 -6.49 11.32
C MET A 9 -13.33 -7.65 11.51
N GLN A 10 -12.84 -8.78 12.04
CA GLN A 10 -13.69 -9.94 12.34
C GLN A 10 -14.76 -9.62 13.35
N ARG A 11 -14.47 -8.70 14.25
CA ARG A 11 -15.40 -8.29 15.31
C ARG A 11 -16.35 -7.19 14.88
N GLY A 12 -16.29 -6.77 13.63
CA GLY A 12 -17.17 -5.72 13.13
C GLY A 12 -16.88 -4.34 13.68
N GLN A 13 -15.65 -4.08 14.11
CA GLN A 13 -15.26 -2.82 14.76
C GLN A 13 -14.54 -1.86 13.81
N VAL A 14 -14.51 -2.17 12.52
CA VAL A 14 -13.84 -1.34 11.51
C VAL A 14 -14.84 -1.02 10.40
N ASP A 15 -15.07 0.25 10.15
CA ASP A 15 -16.02 0.72 9.14
C ASP A 15 -15.32 1.03 7.81
N ALA A 16 -14.05 1.41 7.84
CA ALA A 16 -13.26 1.73 6.66
C ALA A 16 -11.77 1.65 6.99
N VAL A 17 -10.96 1.43 5.96
CA VAL A 17 -9.51 1.44 6.08
C VAL A 17 -8.98 2.52 5.14
N ILE A 18 -8.10 3.37 5.65
CA ILE A 18 -7.45 4.43 4.86
C ILE A 18 -5.94 4.29 5.06
N VAL A 19 -5.22 4.21 3.95
CA VAL A 19 -3.75 4.10 3.97
C VAL A 19 -3.13 5.22 3.15
N GLY A 20 -1.88 5.52 3.43
CA GLY A 20 -1.10 6.44 2.62
C GLY A 20 -0.55 5.76 1.38
N VAL A 21 0.19 6.51 0.59
CA VAL A 21 0.79 6.02 -0.66
C VAL A 21 2.17 6.61 -0.79
N ASP A 22 3.18 5.76 -1.01
CA ASP A 22 4.51 6.21 -1.36
C ASP A 22 4.56 6.58 -2.85
N ARG A 23 4.05 5.70 -3.71
CA ARG A 23 4.01 5.91 -5.15
C ARG A 23 2.85 5.13 -5.75
N MET A 24 2.15 5.75 -6.70
CA MET A 24 1.03 5.12 -7.40
C MET A 24 1.27 5.12 -8.91
N ALA A 25 0.98 3.99 -9.55
CA ALA A 25 0.99 3.87 -11.00
C ALA A 25 -0.33 4.39 -11.59
N LEU A 26 -0.34 4.62 -12.91
CA LEU A 26 -1.51 5.18 -13.59
C LEU A 26 -2.76 4.31 -13.50
N ASN A 27 -2.62 3.01 -13.30
CA ASN A 27 -3.79 2.13 -13.15
C ASN A 27 -4.35 2.08 -11.73
N GLY A 28 -3.68 2.75 -10.77
CA GLY A 28 -4.08 2.75 -9.37
C GLY A 28 -3.36 1.74 -8.49
N ASP A 29 -2.53 0.87 -9.05
CA ASP A 29 -1.65 0.02 -8.24
C ASP A 29 -0.68 0.92 -7.48
N PHE A 30 -0.40 0.60 -6.22
CA PHE A 30 0.42 1.51 -5.44
C PHE A 30 1.34 0.80 -4.45
N ALA A 31 2.46 1.46 -4.16
CA ALA A 31 3.41 1.04 -3.15
C ALA A 31 3.21 1.86 -1.89
N ASN A 32 3.25 1.20 -0.75
CA ASN A 32 3.24 1.83 0.56
C ASN A 32 4.00 0.95 1.53
N LYS A 33 4.13 1.39 2.78
CA LYS A 33 4.83 0.65 3.80
C LYS A 33 4.39 -0.81 3.84
N ILE A 34 5.36 -1.71 4.03
CA ILE A 34 5.11 -3.15 4.12
C ILE A 34 3.98 -3.42 5.13
N GLY A 35 3.06 -4.31 4.77
CA GLY A 35 1.85 -4.59 5.52
C GLY A 35 0.59 -4.00 4.90
N THR A 36 0.72 -3.03 4.00
CA THR A 36 -0.44 -2.41 3.34
C THR A 36 -1.21 -3.41 2.48
N TYR A 37 -0.50 -4.27 1.76
CA TYR A 37 -1.15 -5.32 0.96
C TYR A 37 -1.98 -6.25 1.84
N ALA A 38 -1.46 -6.66 2.99
CA ALA A 38 -2.18 -7.52 3.93
C ALA A 38 -3.48 -6.86 4.42
N LEU A 39 -3.42 -5.55 4.74
CA LEU A 39 -4.61 -4.79 5.12
C LEU A 39 -5.65 -4.75 4.00
N ALA A 40 -5.20 -4.57 2.76
CA ALA A 40 -6.09 -4.54 1.61
C ALA A 40 -6.82 -5.88 1.42
N VAL A 41 -6.11 -6.98 1.53
CA VAL A 41 -6.66 -8.32 1.42
C VAL A 41 -7.67 -8.58 2.53
N LEU A 42 -7.33 -8.22 3.77
CA LEU A 42 -8.22 -8.39 4.91
C LEU A 42 -9.48 -7.54 4.78
N ALA A 43 -9.36 -6.29 4.38
CA ALA A 43 -10.50 -5.41 4.15
C ALA A 43 -11.43 -5.99 3.08
N HIS A 44 -10.86 -6.47 1.99
CA HIS A 44 -11.62 -7.10 0.91
C HIS A 44 -12.36 -8.33 1.40
N HIS A 45 -11.68 -9.20 2.15
CA HIS A 45 -12.28 -10.42 2.70
C HIS A 45 -13.47 -10.11 3.61
N HIS A 46 -13.37 -9.06 4.41
CA HIS A 46 -14.41 -8.67 5.36
C HIS A 46 -15.43 -7.68 4.79
N GLY A 47 -15.33 -7.32 3.51
CA GLY A 47 -16.27 -6.40 2.88
C GLY A 47 -16.16 -4.97 3.37
N ILE A 48 -14.99 -4.56 3.84
CA ILE A 48 -14.73 -3.23 4.39
C ILE A 48 -14.15 -2.32 3.31
N PRO A 49 -14.69 -1.11 3.13
CA PRO A 49 -14.13 -0.15 2.17
C PRO A 49 -12.67 0.16 2.47
N PHE A 50 -11.85 0.24 1.40
CA PHE A 50 -10.43 0.44 1.49
C PHE A 50 -10.02 1.61 0.58
N TYR A 51 -9.43 2.64 1.16
CA TYR A 51 -9.06 3.87 0.45
C TYR A 51 -7.56 4.12 0.54
N ALA A 52 -7.00 4.62 -0.55
CA ALA A 52 -5.65 5.17 -0.57
C ALA A 52 -5.74 6.70 -0.62
N ALA A 53 -5.02 7.38 0.24
CA ALA A 53 -5.01 8.84 0.30
C ALA A 53 -3.62 9.36 -0.08
N LEU A 54 -3.55 10.24 -1.09
CA LEU A 54 -2.28 10.75 -1.59
C LEU A 54 -2.47 12.10 -2.30
N PRO A 55 -1.45 12.95 -2.31
CA PRO A 55 -1.44 14.06 -3.26
C PRO A 55 -1.17 13.51 -4.66
N LEU A 56 -1.72 14.16 -5.68
CA LEU A 56 -1.52 13.72 -7.07
C LEU A 56 -0.06 13.71 -7.49
N SER A 57 0.81 14.47 -6.80
CA SER A 57 2.25 14.42 -7.03
C SER A 57 2.88 13.06 -6.72
N SER A 58 2.20 12.20 -5.97
CA SER A 58 2.67 10.84 -5.68
C SER A 58 2.30 9.85 -6.78
N VAL A 59 1.53 10.26 -7.78
CA VAL A 59 1.26 9.44 -8.96
C VAL A 59 2.38 9.61 -9.95
N ASP A 60 2.98 8.51 -10.39
CA ASP A 60 4.03 8.53 -11.40
C ASP A 60 3.42 8.23 -12.78
N PRO A 61 3.29 9.24 -13.65
CA PRO A 61 2.65 9.04 -14.95
C PRO A 61 3.45 8.18 -15.92
N LYS A 62 4.69 7.85 -15.57
CA LYS A 62 5.55 6.97 -16.38
C LYS A 62 5.32 5.50 -16.08
N LEU A 63 4.64 5.19 -14.98
CA LEU A 63 4.37 3.82 -14.56
C LEU A 63 2.94 3.45 -14.91
N GLU A 64 2.78 2.46 -15.77
CA GLU A 64 1.45 2.00 -16.19
C GLU A 64 0.79 1.11 -15.14
N SER A 65 1.60 0.30 -14.43
CA SER A 65 1.12 -0.64 -13.44
C SER A 65 2.12 -0.80 -12.30
N GLY A 66 1.69 -1.53 -11.26
CA GLY A 66 2.53 -1.80 -10.10
C GLY A 66 3.78 -2.61 -10.39
N GLU A 67 3.80 -3.35 -11.49
CA GLU A 67 4.98 -4.14 -11.87
C GLU A 67 6.20 -3.27 -12.13
N GLY A 68 6.02 -2.02 -12.53
CA GLY A 68 7.09 -1.08 -12.77
C GLY A 68 7.60 -0.35 -11.54
N ILE A 69 6.96 -0.51 -10.38
CA ILE A 69 7.35 0.20 -9.17
C ILE A 69 8.55 -0.49 -8.52
N PRO A 70 9.71 0.22 -8.38
CA PRO A 70 10.86 -0.36 -7.68
C PRO A 70 10.59 -0.44 -6.18
N ILE A 71 10.98 -1.57 -5.57
CA ILE A 71 10.83 -1.79 -4.14
C ILE A 71 12.20 -1.71 -3.47
N GLU A 72 12.34 -0.76 -2.55
CA GLU A 72 13.55 -0.62 -1.74
C GLU A 72 13.63 -1.76 -0.75
N GLU A 73 14.80 -2.38 -0.67
CA GLU A 73 15.08 -3.38 0.34
C GLU A 73 15.94 -2.75 1.43
N ARG A 74 15.53 -2.92 2.68
CA ARG A 74 16.22 -2.37 3.84
C ARG A 74 17.31 -3.32 4.32
N PRO A 75 18.32 -2.81 5.06
CA PRO A 75 19.36 -3.68 5.60
C PRO A 75 18.78 -4.81 6.44
N PRO A 76 19.27 -6.07 6.23
CA PRO A 76 18.77 -7.21 7.00
C PRO A 76 18.96 -7.05 8.50
N GLU A 77 19.97 -6.29 8.92
CA GLU A 77 20.29 -6.05 10.33
C GLU A 77 19.15 -5.39 11.09
N GLU A 78 18.28 -4.63 10.41
CA GLU A 78 17.09 -4.03 11.03
C GLU A 78 16.12 -5.10 11.54
N VAL A 79 16.18 -6.32 10.99
CA VAL A 79 15.34 -7.46 11.38
C VAL A 79 16.10 -8.42 12.28
N THR A 80 17.39 -8.63 12.00
CA THR A 80 18.21 -9.66 12.68
C THR A 80 18.86 -9.17 13.98
N HIS A 81 18.92 -7.85 14.18
CA HIS A 81 19.60 -7.26 15.34
C HIS A 81 18.69 -6.27 16.06
N LEU A 82 18.83 -6.22 17.38
CA LEU A 82 18.17 -5.23 18.22
C LEU A 82 19.25 -4.51 19.01
N ARG A 83 19.38 -3.18 18.80
CA ARG A 83 20.41 -2.36 19.46
C ARG A 83 21.81 -2.93 19.27
N GLY A 84 22.12 -3.43 18.07
CA GLY A 84 23.40 -4.02 17.74
C GLY A 84 23.57 -5.46 18.21
N LEU A 85 22.57 -6.03 18.91
CA LEU A 85 22.63 -7.40 19.38
C LEU A 85 21.86 -8.33 18.43
N PRO A 86 22.45 -9.47 18.02
CA PRO A 86 21.75 -10.39 17.13
C PRO A 86 20.57 -11.03 17.85
N ILE A 87 19.42 -11.05 17.19
CA ILE A 87 18.19 -11.70 17.68
C ILE A 87 17.72 -12.82 16.75
N ALA A 88 18.44 -13.05 15.65
CA ALA A 88 18.21 -14.15 14.74
C ALA A 88 19.46 -15.03 14.71
N PRO A 89 19.32 -16.34 14.39
CA PRO A 89 20.49 -17.22 14.26
C PRO A 89 21.48 -16.68 13.23
N GLU A 90 22.77 -16.78 13.57
CA GLU A 90 23.84 -16.35 12.69
C GLU A 90 23.80 -17.15 11.37
N GLY A 91 24.06 -16.47 10.26
CA GLY A 91 24.08 -17.10 8.94
C GLY A 91 22.72 -17.24 8.27
N PHE A 92 21.62 -16.87 8.96
CA PHE A 92 20.30 -16.85 8.33
C PHE A 92 20.11 -15.54 7.57
N PRO A 93 19.75 -15.61 6.28
CA PRO A 93 19.42 -14.39 5.53
C PRO A 93 18.09 -13.82 6.01
N ALA A 94 17.96 -12.50 5.99
CA ALA A 94 16.71 -11.81 6.25
C ALA A 94 16.31 -11.01 5.01
N TYR A 95 15.06 -11.18 4.61
CA TYR A 95 14.47 -10.42 3.51
C TYR A 95 13.67 -9.27 4.10
N HIS A 96 14.03 -8.04 3.75
CA HIS A 96 13.47 -6.85 4.39
C HIS A 96 13.08 -5.76 3.39
N PRO A 97 12.05 -6.00 2.55
CA PRO A 97 11.53 -4.96 1.69
C PRO A 97 10.86 -3.87 2.53
N ALA A 98 11.04 -2.60 2.14
CA ALA A 98 10.45 -1.47 2.84
C ALA A 98 8.97 -1.30 2.49
N PHE A 99 8.58 -1.67 1.29
CA PHE A 99 7.25 -1.44 0.74
C PHE A 99 6.70 -2.71 0.12
N ASP A 100 5.38 -2.78 0.04
CA ASP A 100 4.71 -3.76 -0.81
C ASP A 100 3.84 -3.05 -1.84
N VAL A 101 3.41 -3.77 -2.86
CA VAL A 101 2.54 -3.22 -3.91
C VAL A 101 1.15 -3.79 -3.73
N THR A 102 0.16 -2.90 -3.68
CA THR A 102 -1.23 -3.27 -3.55
C THR A 102 -1.93 -3.07 -4.90
N PRO A 103 -2.55 -4.12 -5.45
CA PRO A 103 -3.33 -4.00 -6.68
C PRO A 103 -4.55 -3.09 -6.51
N HIS A 104 -4.85 -2.31 -7.53
CA HIS A 104 -5.96 -1.35 -7.50
C HIS A 104 -7.34 -2.00 -7.33
N ARG A 105 -7.47 -3.30 -7.62
CA ARG A 105 -8.74 -4.00 -7.46
C ARG A 105 -9.25 -4.03 -6.02
N TYR A 106 -8.37 -3.80 -5.04
CA TYR A 106 -8.74 -3.73 -3.63
C TYR A 106 -9.22 -2.35 -3.21
N LEU A 107 -9.01 -1.32 -4.05
CA LEU A 107 -9.39 0.04 -3.71
C LEU A 107 -10.88 0.30 -3.96
N THR A 108 -11.54 0.86 -2.95
CA THR A 108 -12.87 1.44 -3.09
C THR A 108 -12.77 2.82 -3.73
N GLY A 109 -11.76 3.58 -3.36
CA GLY A 109 -11.53 4.92 -3.90
C GLY A 109 -10.13 5.43 -3.60
N ILE A 110 -9.76 6.50 -4.28
CA ILE A 110 -8.49 7.20 -4.11
C ILE A 110 -8.80 8.62 -3.67
N VAL A 111 -8.34 9.00 -2.48
CA VAL A 111 -8.57 10.33 -1.92
C VAL A 111 -7.42 11.25 -2.32
N THR A 112 -7.72 12.33 -3.02
CA THR A 112 -6.73 13.29 -3.50
C THR A 112 -7.12 14.71 -3.13
N GLU A 113 -6.22 15.68 -3.35
CA GLU A 113 -6.53 17.09 -3.16
C GLU A 113 -7.61 17.61 -4.13
N LYS A 114 -7.89 16.85 -5.19
CA LYS A 114 -8.98 17.19 -6.14
C LYS A 114 -10.26 16.38 -5.89
N GLY A 115 -10.36 15.73 -4.73
CA GLY A 115 -11.51 14.93 -4.37
C GLY A 115 -11.22 13.43 -4.44
N VAL A 116 -12.28 12.65 -4.26
CA VAL A 116 -12.21 11.20 -4.27
C VAL A 116 -12.42 10.68 -5.68
N LEU A 117 -11.50 9.84 -6.13
CA LEU A 117 -11.58 9.20 -7.44
C LEU A 117 -12.11 7.78 -7.25
N TYR A 118 -12.98 7.36 -8.17
CA TYR A 118 -13.59 6.03 -8.17
C TYR A 118 -13.24 5.26 -9.44
N PRO A 119 -13.42 3.93 -9.45
CA PRO A 119 -13.12 3.14 -10.65
C PRO A 119 -13.95 3.58 -11.87
N PRO A 120 -13.41 3.48 -13.06
CA PRO A 120 -12.08 2.95 -13.41
C PRO A 120 -10.97 3.96 -13.10
N PHE A 121 -9.99 3.52 -12.34
CA PHE A 121 -8.97 4.41 -11.80
C PHE A 121 -8.02 4.98 -12.87
N GLY A 122 -7.71 4.20 -13.90
CA GLY A 122 -6.86 4.68 -14.98
C GLY A 122 -7.41 5.95 -15.63
N GLU A 123 -8.69 5.95 -15.96
CA GLU A 123 -9.36 7.13 -16.52
C GLU A 123 -9.42 8.28 -15.52
N ALA A 124 -9.79 7.96 -14.27
CA ALA A 124 -9.95 8.98 -13.23
C ALA A 124 -8.61 9.66 -12.92
N LEU A 125 -7.52 8.89 -12.82
CA LEU A 125 -6.20 9.44 -12.57
C LEU A 125 -5.69 10.27 -13.74
N ARG A 126 -5.87 9.81 -14.97
CA ARG A 126 -5.48 10.59 -16.15
C ARG A 126 -6.22 11.92 -16.20
N ARG A 127 -7.51 11.90 -15.93
CA ARG A 127 -8.32 13.12 -15.91
C ARG A 127 -7.87 14.09 -14.81
N ALA A 128 -7.62 13.57 -13.61
CA ALA A 128 -7.18 14.38 -12.48
C ALA A 128 -5.80 15.00 -12.73
N LEU A 129 -4.92 14.29 -13.46
CA LEU A 129 -3.58 14.77 -13.81
C LEU A 129 -3.58 15.67 -15.06
N GLY A 130 -4.71 15.85 -15.73
CA GLY A 130 -4.78 16.61 -16.96
C GLY A 130 -4.17 15.91 -18.17
N LEU A 131 -4.11 14.59 -18.16
CA LEU A 131 -3.60 13.78 -19.26
C LEU A 131 -4.76 13.35 -20.17
N SER A 132 -4.47 13.25 -21.46
CA SER A 132 -5.45 12.83 -22.45
C SER A 132 -5.42 11.33 -22.71
#